data_2b6cd34e7e89f5185c2cdb1193bfbd55
#
_entry.id   2b6cd34e7e89f5185c2cdb1193bfbd55
#
_cell.length_a   1.000
_cell.length_b   1.000
_cell.length_c   1.000
_cell.angle_alpha   90.00
_cell.angle_beta   90.00
_cell.angle_gamma   90.00
#
_symmetry.space_group_name_H-M   'P 1'
#
loop_
_entity.id
_entity.type
_entity.pdbx_description
1 polymer ?
#
loop_
_entity_poly.entity_id
_entity_poly.type
_entity_poly.pdbx_seq_one_letter_code
_entity_poly.pdbx_strand_id
1 'polypeptide(L)'
;MLKRVLFLSFIIAIAALGCFSQTPATDVVMILPFENTSGKAEFNWIGESFADSLSDLLRVPTLTVISNDQRKIIQQKLRIPLSTLPSLATSLKLARESGATLLIAGRYTIAPAGTDTAATINVTAKIIRVNEGRFMSEVIDGKQITRDINLNDALGNLQTMQGQIAYQILYQRDKSLPFSQNQLIEAANKVPARAFEAYIKGLLTPAPEARENYFKNASRLYTEATPDGVYSDSELELGHLYLGQKKFPDAINSFERVISANQQCREKAKADKKPAQCSDETYAEASFYIGLIFWQQGNYESALATLRPLTDDLKLTTVYNALGAIAIQASRGEKKNQAKAAALLTEGIDLLKKAADSAPEDGNVKFNYATSLFLMGTMPEAAEQLRGAIVINPRDGEAYYLLAKALDSLHDPAAPEMDNQARRFLTDGNRYATFEKEWQKTHTVFEINLRVQQPARKDFVAVVLSRRPSTNVQPQMSETDQLLAQARAAVKNGSDDDAMATLRRVLASEPMSAESYLLLGRIFLRRGDIDQAISQFKTSIFWDNRLIDAHVNLGKIYVEKGDCLQAKNYAASAIEIDPNNQDAVALQRLSERCSK
;
A
#
# COMPACT_ATOMS: atom_id res chain seq x y z
N MET A 1 -36.77 -10.91 -50.03
CA MET A 1 -35.38 -10.49 -49.96
C MET A 1 -35.03 -9.66 -48.72
N LEU A 2 -35.90 -8.79 -48.25
CA LEU A 2 -35.66 -7.89 -47.08
C LEU A 2 -35.40 -8.63 -45.75
N LYS A 3 -36.07 -9.75 -45.48
CA LYS A 3 -35.92 -10.55 -44.25
C LYS A 3 -34.58 -11.32 -44.18
N ARG A 4 -33.98 -11.67 -45.31
CA ARG A 4 -32.65 -12.35 -45.34
C ARG A 4 -31.48 -11.36 -45.13
N VAL A 5 -31.64 -10.13 -45.56
CA VAL A 5 -30.62 -9.07 -45.36
C VAL A 5 -30.58 -8.61 -43.89
N LEU A 6 -31.74 -8.53 -43.21
CA LEU A 6 -31.80 -8.20 -41.79
C LEU A 6 -31.22 -9.31 -40.88
N PHE A 7 -31.34 -10.59 -41.29
CA PHE A 7 -30.76 -11.70 -40.52
C PHE A 7 -29.24 -11.81 -40.66
N LEU A 8 -28.71 -11.49 -41.87
CA LEU A 8 -27.25 -11.41 -42.08
C LEU A 8 -26.62 -10.22 -41.36
N SER A 9 -27.30 -9.06 -41.30
CA SER A 9 -26.82 -7.89 -40.58
C SER A 9 -26.78 -8.12 -39.05
N PHE A 10 -27.72 -8.93 -38.53
CA PHE A 10 -27.77 -9.28 -37.11
C PHE A 10 -26.66 -10.30 -36.72
N ILE A 11 -26.30 -11.23 -37.61
CA ILE A 11 -25.21 -12.19 -37.38
C ILE A 11 -23.85 -11.50 -37.48
N ILE A 12 -23.67 -10.51 -38.37
CA ILE A 12 -22.42 -9.72 -38.47
C ILE A 12 -22.26 -8.80 -37.24
N ALA A 13 -23.35 -8.25 -36.68
CA ALA A 13 -23.32 -7.47 -35.45
C ALA A 13 -22.97 -8.30 -34.20
N ILE A 14 -23.37 -9.58 -34.15
CA ILE A 14 -23.00 -10.49 -33.04
C ILE A 14 -21.54 -10.95 -33.17
N ALA A 15 -21.01 -11.13 -34.39
CA ALA A 15 -19.60 -11.49 -34.61
C ALA A 15 -18.62 -10.33 -34.32
N ALA A 16 -19.06 -9.08 -34.38
CA ALA A 16 -18.23 -7.90 -34.05
C ALA A 16 -18.11 -7.64 -32.54
N LEU A 17 -18.90 -8.30 -31.69
CA LEU A 17 -18.85 -8.17 -30.23
C LEU A 17 -17.88 -9.16 -29.54
N GLY A 18 -17.14 -9.97 -30.32
CA GLY A 18 -16.29 -11.06 -29.81
C GLY A 18 -14.78 -10.80 -29.75
N CYS A 19 -14.29 -9.62 -30.11
CA CYS A 19 -12.85 -9.29 -30.02
C CYS A 19 -12.58 -8.24 -28.96
N PHE A 20 -12.99 -8.47 -27.70
CA PHE A 20 -12.31 -7.82 -26.60
C PHE A 20 -10.98 -8.53 -26.39
N SER A 21 -9.90 -7.91 -26.87
CA SER A 21 -8.53 -8.25 -26.52
C SER A 21 -8.44 -8.24 -24.99
N GLN A 22 -8.35 -9.41 -24.38
CA GLN A 22 -8.03 -9.52 -22.95
C GLN A 22 -6.64 -8.93 -22.76
N THR A 23 -6.58 -7.73 -22.20
CA THR A 23 -5.31 -7.20 -21.71
C THR A 23 -4.84 -8.16 -20.61
N PRO A 24 -3.61 -8.68 -20.68
CA PRO A 24 -3.12 -9.61 -19.68
C PRO A 24 -3.17 -8.95 -18.30
N ALA A 25 -3.69 -9.66 -17.31
CA ALA A 25 -3.70 -9.20 -15.92
C ALA A 25 -2.28 -8.79 -15.53
N THR A 26 -2.13 -7.58 -15.00
CA THR A 26 -0.82 -7.07 -14.57
C THR A 26 -0.44 -7.80 -13.29
N ASP A 27 0.66 -8.56 -13.31
CA ASP A 27 1.19 -9.19 -12.10
C ASP A 27 1.61 -8.13 -11.08
N VAL A 28 1.34 -8.44 -9.81
CA VAL A 28 1.81 -7.66 -8.67
C VAL A 28 2.89 -8.46 -7.97
N VAL A 29 4.11 -7.92 -7.89
CA VAL A 29 5.24 -8.61 -7.28
C VAL A 29 5.62 -7.99 -5.94
N MET A 30 5.85 -8.86 -4.96
CA MET A 30 6.51 -8.52 -3.69
C MET A 30 7.89 -9.16 -3.64
N ILE A 31 8.89 -8.39 -3.23
CA ILE A 31 10.25 -8.88 -3.03
C ILE A 31 10.56 -8.88 -1.53
N LEU A 32 11.02 -10.02 -1.01
CA LEU A 32 11.51 -10.11 0.35
C LEU A 32 13.02 -9.87 0.40
N PRO A 33 13.55 -9.36 1.52
CA PRO A 33 14.99 -9.40 1.76
C PRO A 33 15.50 -10.84 1.65
N PHE A 34 16.67 -11.04 1.01
CA PHE A 34 17.25 -12.35 0.87
C PHE A 34 17.89 -12.80 2.18
N GLU A 35 17.76 -14.09 2.49
CA GLU A 35 18.26 -14.69 3.71
C GLU A 35 19.79 -14.83 3.68
N ASN A 36 20.45 -14.30 4.70
CA ASN A 36 21.88 -14.48 4.90
C ASN A 36 22.17 -15.83 5.57
N THR A 37 22.66 -16.80 4.82
CA THR A 37 23.03 -18.12 5.33
C THR A 37 24.52 -18.26 5.68
N SER A 38 25.31 -17.17 5.58
CA SER A 38 26.75 -17.19 5.89
C SER A 38 27.04 -17.14 7.39
N GLY A 39 26.04 -16.85 8.25
CA GLY A 39 26.21 -16.69 9.69
C GLY A 39 26.96 -15.42 10.13
N LYS A 40 27.29 -14.52 9.19
CA LYS A 40 28.02 -13.27 9.45
C LYS A 40 27.07 -12.08 9.37
N ALA A 41 26.76 -11.49 10.52
CA ALA A 41 25.80 -10.38 10.63
C ALA A 41 26.23 -9.11 9.87
N GLU A 42 27.52 -8.90 9.69
CA GLU A 42 28.08 -7.75 8.95
C GLU A 42 27.59 -7.66 7.50
N PHE A 43 27.15 -8.79 6.91
CA PHE A 43 26.62 -8.88 5.56
C PHE A 43 25.08 -8.85 5.47
N ASN A 44 24.34 -8.72 6.58
CA ASN A 44 22.89 -8.74 6.56
C ASN A 44 22.26 -7.63 5.67
N TRP A 45 22.97 -6.52 5.47
CA TRP A 45 22.54 -5.45 4.58
C TRP A 45 22.32 -5.91 3.13
N ILE A 46 23.05 -6.96 2.69
CA ILE A 46 22.96 -7.50 1.32
C ILE A 46 21.56 -8.06 1.04
N GLY A 47 20.91 -8.66 2.04
CA GLY A 47 19.54 -9.14 1.88
C GLY A 47 18.55 -8.04 1.52
N GLU A 48 18.61 -6.92 2.24
CA GLU A 48 17.77 -5.75 1.93
C GLU A 48 18.18 -5.09 0.61
N SER A 49 19.48 -5.08 0.27
CA SER A 49 19.95 -4.55 -1.01
C SER A 49 19.35 -5.29 -2.22
N PHE A 50 19.13 -6.62 -2.12
CA PHE A 50 18.40 -7.35 -3.15
C PHE A 50 16.94 -6.90 -3.23
N ALA A 51 16.27 -6.75 -2.09
CA ALA A 51 14.87 -6.31 -2.10
C ALA A 51 14.72 -4.90 -2.69
N ASP A 52 15.62 -3.99 -2.36
CA ASP A 52 15.63 -2.61 -2.83
C ASP A 52 15.91 -2.55 -4.34
N SER A 53 17.06 -3.06 -4.76
CA SER A 53 17.50 -3.04 -6.16
C SER A 53 16.52 -3.78 -7.09
N LEU A 54 16.05 -4.96 -6.70
CA LEU A 54 15.07 -5.70 -7.50
C LEU A 54 13.72 -4.99 -7.57
N SER A 55 13.32 -4.28 -6.50
CA SER A 55 12.09 -3.47 -6.53
C SER A 55 12.17 -2.38 -7.58
N ASP A 56 13.32 -1.76 -7.78
CA ASP A 56 13.52 -0.74 -8.81
C ASP A 56 13.64 -1.34 -10.21
N LEU A 57 14.47 -2.37 -10.38
CA LEU A 57 14.72 -3.00 -11.67
C LEU A 57 13.49 -3.71 -12.27
N LEU A 58 12.57 -4.18 -11.42
CA LEU A 58 11.33 -4.84 -11.86
C LEU A 58 10.18 -3.86 -12.14
N ARG A 59 10.38 -2.55 -12.01
CA ARG A 59 9.39 -1.53 -12.40
C ARG A 59 9.26 -1.41 -13.92
N VAL A 60 8.67 -2.41 -14.54
CA VAL A 60 8.40 -2.42 -15.98
C VAL A 60 6.89 -2.28 -16.26
N PRO A 61 6.48 -1.80 -17.45
CA PRO A 61 5.06 -1.53 -17.77
C PRO A 61 4.08 -2.67 -17.51
N THR A 62 4.53 -3.91 -17.50
CA THR A 62 3.71 -5.12 -17.34
C THR A 62 3.72 -5.69 -15.92
N LEU A 63 4.37 -5.02 -14.96
CA LEU A 63 4.57 -5.53 -13.61
C LEU A 63 4.41 -4.41 -12.58
N THR A 64 3.57 -4.62 -11.58
CA THR A 64 3.43 -3.70 -10.44
C THR A 64 4.28 -4.20 -9.29
N VAL A 65 5.14 -3.35 -8.74
CA VAL A 65 6.04 -3.72 -7.64
C VAL A 65 5.52 -3.14 -6.33
N ILE A 66 5.38 -3.98 -5.30
CA ILE A 66 5.11 -3.54 -3.93
C ILE A 66 6.41 -3.01 -3.35
N SER A 67 6.43 -1.73 -2.98
CA SER A 67 7.62 -1.10 -2.43
C SER A 67 8.02 -1.69 -1.06
N ASN A 68 9.30 -1.56 -0.69
CA ASN A 68 9.78 -1.99 0.62
C ASN A 68 9.03 -1.32 1.77
N ASP A 69 8.64 -0.06 1.64
CA ASP A 69 7.86 0.64 2.66
C ASP A 69 6.45 0.07 2.80
N GLN A 70 5.77 -0.23 1.69
CA GLN A 70 4.47 -0.92 1.73
C GLN A 70 4.59 -2.29 2.40
N ARG A 71 5.61 -3.07 2.04
CA ARG A 71 5.90 -4.37 2.68
C ARG A 71 6.05 -4.22 4.19
N LYS A 72 6.88 -3.25 4.65
CA LYS A 72 7.11 -2.98 6.07
C LYS A 72 5.82 -2.57 6.81
N ILE A 73 5.00 -1.71 6.22
CA ILE A 73 3.71 -1.29 6.79
C ILE A 73 2.77 -2.50 6.96
N ILE A 74 2.66 -3.37 5.95
CA ILE A 74 1.81 -4.57 6.02
C ILE A 74 2.36 -5.57 7.04
N GLN A 75 3.70 -5.75 7.11
CA GLN A 75 4.33 -6.56 8.16
C GLN A 75 3.95 -6.08 9.56
N GLN A 76 4.02 -4.77 9.81
CA GLN A 76 3.62 -4.18 11.10
C GLN A 76 2.13 -4.40 11.39
N LYS A 77 1.25 -4.18 10.40
CA LYS A 77 -0.19 -4.44 10.51
C LYS A 77 -0.48 -5.90 10.89
N LEU A 78 0.27 -6.84 10.31
CA LEU A 78 0.16 -8.28 10.61
C LEU A 78 0.95 -8.71 11.86
N ARG A 79 1.59 -7.77 12.56
CA ARG A 79 2.43 -8.02 13.73
C ARG A 79 3.60 -8.97 13.44
N ILE A 80 4.14 -8.92 12.22
CA ILE A 80 5.32 -9.67 11.81
C ILE A 80 6.56 -8.82 12.12
N PRO A 81 7.53 -9.32 12.90
CA PRO A 81 8.74 -8.55 13.22
C PRO A 81 9.53 -8.16 11.97
N LEU A 82 9.98 -6.90 11.90
CA LEU A 82 10.78 -6.40 10.77
C LEU A 82 12.24 -6.90 10.82
N SER A 83 12.71 -7.29 12.01
CA SER A 83 14.09 -7.73 12.25
C SER A 83 14.38 -9.18 11.85
N THR A 84 13.35 -9.95 11.53
CA THR A 84 13.48 -11.37 11.19
C THR A 84 12.77 -11.66 9.87
N LEU A 85 13.38 -12.53 9.06
CA LEU A 85 12.72 -13.01 7.86
C LEU A 85 11.55 -13.93 8.25
N PRO A 86 10.36 -13.68 7.72
CA PRO A 86 9.21 -14.53 8.00
C PRO A 86 9.37 -15.91 7.34
N SER A 87 8.78 -16.95 7.94
CA SER A 87 8.69 -18.27 7.32
C SER A 87 8.00 -18.20 5.95
N LEU A 88 8.18 -19.21 5.10
CA LEU A 88 7.53 -19.23 3.77
C LEU A 88 6.00 -19.05 3.87
N ALA A 89 5.36 -19.73 4.81
CA ALA A 89 3.91 -19.60 5.02
C ALA A 89 3.51 -18.17 5.42
N THR A 90 4.25 -17.56 6.35
CA THR A 90 4.01 -16.17 6.76
C THR A 90 4.30 -15.19 5.60
N SER A 91 5.31 -15.47 4.79
CA SER A 91 5.65 -14.69 3.59
C SER A 91 4.55 -14.74 2.53
N LEU A 92 3.96 -15.90 2.31
CA LEU A 92 2.82 -16.07 1.41
C LEU A 92 1.58 -15.33 1.93
N LYS A 93 1.32 -15.38 3.25
CA LYS A 93 0.25 -14.59 3.86
C LYS A 93 0.48 -13.10 3.68
N LEU A 94 1.70 -12.62 3.96
CA LEU A 94 2.08 -11.22 3.75
C LEU A 94 1.86 -10.78 2.30
N ALA A 95 2.29 -11.60 1.34
CA ALA A 95 2.13 -11.35 -0.09
C ALA A 95 0.64 -11.29 -0.49
N ARG A 96 -0.19 -12.20 0.02
CA ARG A 96 -1.63 -12.23 -0.23
C ARG A 96 -2.33 -10.99 0.32
N GLU A 97 -2.04 -10.61 1.56
CA GLU A 97 -2.62 -9.41 2.20
C GLU A 97 -2.22 -8.10 1.49
N SER A 98 -1.08 -8.12 0.79
CA SER A 98 -0.63 -7.00 -0.04
C SER A 98 -1.19 -7.00 -1.46
N GLY A 99 -1.96 -8.03 -1.86
CA GLY A 99 -2.46 -8.21 -3.20
C GLY A 99 -1.40 -8.68 -4.21
N ALA A 100 -0.26 -9.19 -3.76
CA ALA A 100 0.78 -9.73 -4.65
C ALA A 100 0.32 -11.03 -5.31
N THR A 101 0.59 -11.16 -6.62
CA THR A 101 0.41 -12.40 -7.39
C THR A 101 1.70 -13.22 -7.46
N LEU A 102 2.84 -12.53 -7.35
CA LEU A 102 4.17 -13.11 -7.35
C LEU A 102 4.94 -12.70 -6.09
N LEU A 103 5.68 -13.64 -5.51
CA LEU A 103 6.59 -13.41 -4.40
C LEU A 103 7.99 -13.82 -4.80
N ILE A 104 8.95 -12.91 -4.66
CA ILE A 104 10.38 -13.18 -4.85
C ILE A 104 11.02 -13.39 -3.48
N ALA A 105 11.63 -14.54 -3.31
CA ALA A 105 12.39 -14.89 -2.11
C ALA A 105 13.74 -15.46 -2.52
N GLY A 106 14.76 -15.24 -1.70
CA GLY A 106 16.09 -15.75 -2.01
C GLY A 106 16.94 -15.94 -0.74
N ARG A 107 18.10 -16.54 -0.96
CA ARG A 107 19.13 -16.72 0.07
C ARG A 107 20.51 -16.51 -0.55
N TYR A 108 21.45 -16.12 0.25
CA TYR A 108 22.85 -15.99 -0.17
C TYR A 108 23.81 -16.48 0.92
N THR A 109 24.97 -16.91 0.46
CA THR A 109 26.09 -17.32 1.31
C THR A 109 27.34 -16.59 0.84
N ILE A 110 28.12 -16.05 1.77
CA ILE A 110 29.38 -15.35 1.46
C ILE A 110 30.55 -16.21 1.92
N ALA A 111 31.45 -16.49 0.98
CA ALA A 111 32.77 -16.99 1.29
C ALA A 111 33.72 -15.78 1.45
N PRO A 112 34.39 -15.62 2.60
CA PRO A 112 35.26 -14.49 2.85
C PRO A 112 36.48 -14.50 1.91
N ALA A 113 37.10 -13.34 1.73
CA ALA A 113 38.37 -13.23 1.03
C ALA A 113 39.43 -14.10 1.71
N GLY A 114 40.19 -14.83 0.90
CA GLY A 114 41.43 -15.51 1.32
C GLY A 114 42.64 -14.64 1.08
N THR A 115 43.84 -15.17 1.30
CA THR A 115 45.12 -14.45 1.05
C THR A 115 45.27 -14.01 -0.41
N ASP A 116 44.73 -14.79 -1.36
CA ASP A 116 44.85 -14.54 -2.80
C ASP A 116 43.49 -14.56 -3.54
N THR A 117 42.36 -14.62 -2.82
CA THR A 117 41.03 -14.70 -3.41
C THR A 117 40.11 -13.61 -2.87
N ALA A 118 39.39 -12.93 -3.77
CA ALA A 118 38.36 -11.99 -3.38
C ALA A 118 37.19 -12.71 -2.69
N ALA A 119 36.46 -11.98 -1.83
CA ALA A 119 35.22 -12.50 -1.26
C ALA A 119 34.22 -12.82 -2.38
N THR A 120 33.57 -13.99 -2.29
CA THR A 120 32.57 -14.42 -3.25
C THR A 120 31.20 -14.55 -2.61
N ILE A 121 30.17 -14.36 -3.42
CA ILE A 121 28.77 -14.51 -3.01
C ILE A 121 28.08 -15.54 -3.90
N ASN A 122 27.38 -16.47 -3.27
CA ASN A 122 26.51 -17.43 -3.94
C ASN A 122 25.06 -17.10 -3.60
N VAL A 123 24.24 -16.87 -4.63
CA VAL A 123 22.85 -16.42 -4.49
C VAL A 123 21.92 -17.42 -5.15
N THR A 124 20.83 -17.73 -4.46
CA THR A 124 19.70 -18.51 -5.00
C THR A 124 18.43 -17.68 -4.84
N ALA A 125 17.77 -17.32 -5.95
CA ALA A 125 16.48 -16.65 -5.95
C ALA A 125 15.39 -17.56 -6.53
N LYS A 126 14.17 -17.42 -6.00
CA LYS A 126 13.00 -18.22 -6.37
C LYS A 126 11.81 -17.32 -6.59
N ILE A 127 10.99 -17.66 -7.58
CA ILE A 127 9.72 -17.01 -7.88
C ILE A 127 8.59 -17.93 -7.39
N ILE A 128 7.67 -17.38 -6.64
CA ILE A 128 6.54 -18.12 -6.07
C ILE A 128 5.24 -17.48 -6.56
N ARG A 129 4.36 -18.28 -7.13
CA ARG A 129 2.98 -17.88 -7.45
C ARG A 129 2.17 -17.86 -6.15
N VAL A 130 1.75 -16.68 -5.73
CA VAL A 130 1.13 -16.46 -4.40
C VAL A 130 -0.19 -17.22 -4.27
N ASN A 131 -1.06 -17.16 -5.29
CA ASN A 131 -2.36 -17.82 -5.26
C ASN A 131 -2.24 -19.35 -5.25
N GLU A 132 -1.23 -19.89 -5.96
CA GLU A 132 -0.98 -21.34 -6.02
C GLU A 132 -0.13 -21.84 -4.83
N GLY A 133 0.56 -20.94 -4.13
CA GLY A 133 1.53 -21.28 -3.09
C GLY A 133 2.69 -22.14 -3.58
N ARG A 134 2.99 -22.09 -4.88
CA ARG A 134 3.99 -22.94 -5.54
C ARG A 134 5.11 -22.13 -6.16
N PHE A 135 6.28 -22.72 -6.23
CA PHE A 135 7.39 -22.18 -7.00
C PHE A 135 7.03 -22.17 -8.49
N MET A 136 7.44 -21.12 -9.18
CA MET A 136 7.32 -21.06 -10.63
C MET A 136 8.12 -22.21 -11.25
N SER A 137 7.49 -22.96 -12.13
CA SER A 137 8.07 -24.14 -12.76
C SER A 137 7.74 -24.17 -14.25
N GLU A 138 8.57 -24.83 -15.02
CA GLU A 138 8.34 -25.13 -16.44
C GLU A 138 8.15 -26.63 -16.62
N VAL A 139 7.34 -27.01 -17.61
CA VAL A 139 7.21 -28.41 -18.00
C VAL A 139 8.25 -28.69 -19.08
N ILE A 140 9.25 -29.53 -18.76
CA ILE A 140 10.27 -29.99 -19.69
C ILE A 140 10.15 -31.52 -19.74
N ASP A 141 9.95 -32.07 -20.96
CA ASP A 141 9.76 -33.52 -21.19
C ASP A 141 8.68 -34.14 -20.27
N GLY A 142 7.57 -33.43 -20.09
CA GLY A 142 6.45 -33.87 -19.24
C GLY A 142 6.70 -33.83 -17.74
N LYS A 143 7.86 -33.35 -17.30
CA LYS A 143 8.19 -33.16 -15.88
C LYS A 143 8.17 -31.67 -15.51
N GLN A 144 7.53 -31.38 -14.37
CA GLN A 144 7.52 -30.04 -13.79
C GLN A 144 8.85 -29.77 -13.08
N ILE A 145 9.66 -28.84 -13.61
CA ILE A 145 10.98 -28.49 -13.08
C ILE A 145 10.91 -27.05 -12.56
N THR A 146 11.21 -26.86 -11.27
CA THR A 146 11.40 -25.53 -10.68
C THR A 146 12.68 -24.91 -11.21
N ARG A 147 12.59 -23.67 -11.71
CA ARG A 147 13.76 -22.93 -12.18
C ARG A 147 14.25 -21.97 -11.10
N ASP A 148 15.10 -22.46 -10.22
CA ASP A 148 15.84 -21.62 -9.29
C ASP A 148 16.88 -20.79 -10.06
N ILE A 149 16.99 -19.49 -9.74
CA ILE A 149 18.01 -18.61 -10.28
C ILE A 149 19.24 -18.73 -9.37
N ASN A 150 20.29 -19.37 -9.86
CA ASN A 150 21.52 -19.58 -9.09
C ASN A 150 22.66 -18.79 -9.75
N LEU A 151 23.30 -17.90 -9.00
CA LEU A 151 24.45 -17.11 -9.43
C LEU A 151 25.58 -17.21 -8.39
N ASN A 152 26.81 -17.21 -8.90
CA ASN A 152 28.03 -17.16 -8.09
C ASN A 152 29.00 -16.15 -8.73
N ASP A 153 29.46 -15.17 -7.96
CA ASP A 153 30.40 -14.17 -8.45
C ASP A 153 31.19 -13.54 -7.28
N ALA A 154 32.14 -12.69 -7.60
CA ALA A 154 32.80 -11.85 -6.61
C ALA A 154 31.80 -10.92 -5.90
N LEU A 155 31.95 -10.72 -4.60
CA LEU A 155 31.05 -9.82 -3.84
C LEU A 155 31.04 -8.39 -4.41
N GLY A 156 32.16 -7.93 -5.01
CA GLY A 156 32.21 -6.65 -5.69
C GLY A 156 31.28 -6.51 -6.90
N ASN A 157 30.79 -7.62 -7.45
CA ASN A 157 29.86 -7.67 -8.59
C ASN A 157 28.39 -7.79 -8.14
N LEU A 158 28.08 -7.49 -6.86
CA LEU A 158 26.74 -7.65 -6.28
C LEU A 158 25.64 -7.01 -7.13
N GLN A 159 25.83 -5.77 -7.58
CA GLN A 159 24.83 -5.05 -8.37
C GLN A 159 24.66 -5.67 -9.78
N THR A 160 25.74 -6.13 -10.38
CA THR A 160 25.68 -6.90 -11.64
C THR A 160 24.81 -8.15 -11.49
N MET A 161 24.99 -8.88 -10.38
CA MET A 161 24.15 -10.05 -10.07
C MET A 161 22.68 -9.66 -9.84
N GLN A 162 22.41 -8.52 -9.20
CA GLN A 162 21.04 -8.01 -9.05
C GLN A 162 20.39 -7.75 -10.41
N GLY A 163 21.09 -7.12 -11.34
CA GLY A 163 20.64 -6.92 -12.72
C GLY A 163 20.38 -8.24 -13.47
N GLN A 164 21.25 -9.23 -13.30
CA GLN A 164 21.08 -10.57 -13.88
C GLN A 164 19.86 -11.28 -13.29
N ILE A 165 19.65 -11.22 -11.98
CA ILE A 165 18.48 -11.82 -11.31
C ILE A 165 17.20 -11.14 -11.79
N ALA A 166 17.17 -9.81 -11.86
CA ALA A 166 16.03 -9.07 -12.38
C ALA A 166 15.66 -9.53 -13.81
N TYR A 167 16.66 -9.65 -14.69
CA TYR A 167 16.44 -10.15 -16.04
C TYR A 167 15.86 -11.56 -16.03
N GLN A 168 16.42 -12.47 -15.23
CA GLN A 168 15.95 -13.86 -15.16
C GLN A 168 14.50 -13.95 -14.62
N ILE A 169 14.14 -13.13 -13.65
CA ILE A 169 12.77 -13.05 -13.14
C ILE A 169 11.81 -12.62 -14.25
N LEU A 170 12.12 -11.55 -14.96
CA LEU A 170 11.31 -11.05 -16.05
C LEU A 170 11.22 -12.05 -17.21
N TYR A 171 12.33 -12.68 -17.57
CA TYR A 171 12.41 -13.68 -18.65
C TYR A 171 11.64 -14.97 -18.33
N GLN A 172 11.66 -15.43 -17.07
CA GLN A 172 10.84 -16.59 -16.67
C GLN A 172 9.35 -16.30 -16.74
N ARG A 173 8.96 -15.05 -16.54
CA ARG A 173 7.57 -14.59 -16.62
C ARG A 173 7.14 -14.38 -18.09
N ASP A 174 7.96 -13.74 -18.89
CA ASP A 174 7.71 -13.42 -20.29
C ASP A 174 8.98 -13.59 -21.11
N LYS A 175 8.93 -14.47 -22.10
CA LYS A 175 10.08 -14.74 -22.97
C LYS A 175 10.33 -13.62 -24.01
N SER A 176 9.33 -12.73 -24.21
CA SER A 176 9.36 -11.65 -25.22
C SER A 176 9.72 -10.32 -24.59
N LEU A 177 10.88 -10.22 -23.92
CA LEU A 177 11.31 -8.98 -23.28
C LEU A 177 11.77 -7.93 -24.30
N PRO A 178 11.32 -6.66 -24.15
CA PRO A 178 11.73 -5.55 -25.04
C PRO A 178 13.13 -5.00 -24.73
N PHE A 179 13.83 -5.53 -23.74
CA PHE A 179 15.14 -5.08 -23.28
C PHE A 179 16.07 -6.27 -23.02
N SER A 180 17.39 -5.99 -23.10
CA SER A 180 18.43 -6.98 -22.91
C SER A 180 18.86 -7.10 -21.44
N GLN A 181 19.52 -8.20 -21.10
CA GLN A 181 20.14 -8.38 -19.79
C GLN A 181 21.14 -7.26 -19.46
N ASN A 182 21.93 -6.81 -20.43
CA ASN A 182 22.92 -5.75 -20.22
C ASN A 182 22.26 -4.42 -19.81
N GLN A 183 21.09 -4.09 -20.34
CA GLN A 183 20.38 -2.87 -19.93
C GLN A 183 19.97 -2.91 -18.45
N LEU A 184 19.57 -4.07 -17.92
CA LEU A 184 19.27 -4.20 -16.49
C LEU A 184 20.53 -4.22 -15.62
N ILE A 185 21.63 -4.78 -16.11
CA ILE A 185 22.94 -4.72 -15.45
C ILE A 185 23.42 -3.27 -15.39
N GLU A 186 23.35 -2.52 -16.48
CA GLU A 186 23.70 -1.09 -16.52
C GLU A 186 22.84 -0.28 -15.55
N ALA A 187 21.51 -0.54 -15.51
CA ALA A 187 20.60 0.10 -14.59
C ALA A 187 20.95 -0.20 -13.11
N ALA A 188 21.30 -1.46 -12.80
CA ALA A 188 21.72 -1.86 -11.45
C ALA A 188 23.03 -1.19 -11.01
N ASN A 189 23.96 -1.01 -11.94
CA ASN A 189 25.29 -0.40 -11.67
C ASN A 189 25.29 1.14 -11.79
N LYS A 190 24.13 1.78 -11.95
CA LYS A 190 24.01 3.23 -12.08
C LYS A 190 24.52 3.98 -10.84
N VAL A 191 24.35 3.38 -9.66
CA VAL A 191 24.88 3.92 -8.39
C VAL A 191 26.20 3.22 -8.08
N PRO A 192 27.29 3.96 -7.74
CA PRO A 192 28.56 3.34 -7.34
C PRO A 192 28.38 2.40 -6.14
N ALA A 193 29.01 1.22 -6.17
CA ALA A 193 28.76 0.15 -5.21
C ALA A 193 28.94 0.57 -3.74
N ARG A 194 29.96 1.36 -3.43
CA ARG A 194 30.19 1.87 -2.06
C ARG A 194 29.12 2.88 -1.61
N ALA A 195 28.63 3.72 -2.53
CA ALA A 195 27.55 4.65 -2.25
C ALA A 195 26.25 3.90 -1.98
N PHE A 196 25.94 2.88 -2.79
CA PHE A 196 24.79 2.01 -2.61
C PHE A 196 24.85 1.24 -1.29
N GLU A 197 26.00 0.64 -0.94
CA GLU A 197 26.19 -0.03 0.36
C GLU A 197 25.90 0.91 1.54
N ALA A 198 26.47 2.13 1.50
CA ALA A 198 26.26 3.12 2.55
C ALA A 198 24.78 3.52 2.66
N TYR A 199 24.09 3.72 1.53
CA TYR A 199 22.67 4.02 1.49
C TYR A 199 21.82 2.90 2.14
N ILE A 200 22.01 1.65 1.75
CA ILE A 200 21.27 0.51 2.33
C ILE A 200 21.54 0.36 3.83
N LYS A 201 22.78 0.55 4.28
CA LYS A 201 23.11 0.57 5.72
C LYS A 201 22.40 1.70 6.45
N GLY A 202 22.25 2.86 5.82
CA GLY A 202 21.46 3.98 6.32
C GLY A 202 19.99 3.59 6.53
N LEU A 203 19.35 2.94 5.54
CA LEU A 203 17.96 2.48 5.62
C LEU A 203 17.72 1.49 6.76
N LEU A 204 18.72 0.65 7.08
CA LEU A 204 18.65 -0.36 8.13
C LEU A 204 19.00 0.17 9.52
N THR A 205 19.58 1.35 9.61
CA THR A 205 20.06 1.90 10.88
C THR A 205 18.94 2.64 11.61
N PRO A 206 18.53 2.20 12.82
CA PRO A 206 17.44 2.84 13.56
C PRO A 206 17.84 4.18 14.20
N ALA A 207 19.11 4.34 14.61
CA ALA A 207 19.59 5.53 15.29
C ALA A 207 19.71 6.73 14.32
N PRO A 208 19.01 7.86 14.56
CA PRO A 208 18.96 8.98 13.61
C PRO A 208 20.34 9.57 13.25
N GLU A 209 21.23 9.71 14.22
CA GLU A 209 22.58 10.26 13.98
C GLU A 209 23.45 9.33 13.12
N ALA A 210 23.42 8.04 13.39
CA ALA A 210 24.14 7.06 12.60
C ALA A 210 23.54 6.96 11.18
N ARG A 211 22.21 7.03 11.06
CA ARG A 211 21.50 7.09 9.77
C ARG A 211 21.93 8.29 8.95
N GLU A 212 21.97 9.47 9.56
CA GLU A 212 22.45 10.71 8.92
C GLU A 212 23.87 10.54 8.36
N ASN A 213 24.78 9.98 9.18
CA ASN A 213 26.16 9.74 8.75
C ASN A 213 26.24 8.77 7.57
N TYR A 214 25.45 7.71 7.54
CA TYR A 214 25.41 6.77 6.42
C TYR A 214 24.92 7.44 5.13
N PHE A 215 23.84 8.22 5.18
CA PHE A 215 23.33 8.91 4.00
C PHE A 215 24.28 10.01 3.52
N LYS A 216 24.85 10.80 4.41
CA LYS A 216 25.91 11.78 4.04
C LYS A 216 27.10 11.10 3.37
N ASN A 217 27.53 9.95 3.91
CA ASN A 217 28.60 9.17 3.31
C ASN A 217 28.21 8.60 1.94
N ALA A 218 26.97 8.14 1.78
CA ALA A 218 26.46 7.67 0.49
C ALA A 218 26.48 8.79 -0.56
N SER A 219 25.98 9.99 -0.23
CA SER A 219 26.02 11.16 -1.10
C SER A 219 27.45 11.55 -1.46
N ARG A 220 28.38 11.58 -0.49
CA ARG A 220 29.78 11.88 -0.71
C ARG A 220 30.45 10.89 -1.66
N LEU A 221 30.29 9.59 -1.41
CA LEU A 221 30.86 8.52 -2.24
C LEU A 221 30.30 8.53 -3.66
N TYR A 222 29.03 8.91 -3.81
CA TYR A 222 28.41 9.09 -5.12
C TYR A 222 29.05 10.24 -5.90
N THR A 223 29.20 11.41 -5.27
CA THR A 223 29.82 12.59 -5.89
C THR A 223 31.27 12.37 -6.22
N GLU A 224 32.05 11.64 -5.39
CA GLU A 224 33.43 11.26 -5.68
C GLU A 224 33.57 10.41 -6.95
N ALA A 225 32.64 9.50 -7.18
CA ALA A 225 32.63 8.64 -8.37
C ALA A 225 31.96 9.29 -9.59
N THR A 226 31.06 10.24 -9.36
CA THR A 226 30.28 10.92 -10.41
C THR A 226 30.34 12.42 -10.13
N PRO A 227 31.38 13.14 -10.60
CA PRO A 227 31.49 14.58 -10.41
C PRO A 227 30.22 15.30 -10.87
N ASP A 228 29.75 16.27 -10.08
CA ASP A 228 28.52 17.04 -10.28
C ASP A 228 27.22 16.19 -10.20
N GLY A 229 27.33 14.89 -9.90
CA GLY A 229 26.17 14.03 -9.69
C GLY A 229 25.60 14.15 -8.28
N VAL A 230 24.28 13.93 -8.18
CA VAL A 230 23.54 13.90 -6.91
C VAL A 230 22.91 12.53 -6.72
N TYR A 231 23.13 11.92 -5.56
CA TYR A 231 22.45 10.69 -5.18
C TYR A 231 21.06 11.02 -4.61
N SER A 232 20.06 11.09 -5.50
CA SER A 232 18.70 11.57 -5.18
C SER A 232 18.05 10.80 -4.04
N ASP A 233 18.17 9.46 -3.99
CA ASP A 233 17.55 8.65 -2.94
C ASP A 233 18.17 8.95 -1.57
N SER A 234 19.49 9.13 -1.50
CA SER A 234 20.18 9.47 -0.26
C SER A 234 19.81 10.88 0.23
N GLU A 235 19.72 11.85 -0.67
CA GLU A 235 19.31 13.22 -0.34
C GLU A 235 17.83 13.28 0.08
N LEU A 236 16.97 12.47 -0.54
CA LEU A 236 15.56 12.37 -0.16
C LEU A 236 15.42 11.83 1.28
N GLU A 237 16.18 10.78 1.64
CA GLU A 237 16.22 10.24 3.00
C GLU A 237 16.75 11.25 4.03
N LEU A 238 17.79 12.02 3.68
CA LEU A 238 18.28 13.11 4.52
C LEU A 238 17.20 14.18 4.73
N GLY A 239 16.52 14.57 3.66
CA GLY A 239 15.40 15.51 3.73
C GLY A 239 14.32 15.08 4.71
N HIS A 240 13.88 13.82 4.63
CA HIS A 240 12.91 13.24 5.56
C HIS A 240 13.43 13.16 7.00
N LEU A 241 14.69 12.79 7.18
CA LEU A 241 15.32 12.72 8.49
C LEU A 241 15.34 14.10 9.16
N TYR A 242 15.76 15.14 8.44
CA TYR A 242 15.78 16.52 8.93
C TYR A 242 14.38 17.08 9.17
N LEU A 243 13.42 16.75 8.30
CA LEU A 243 12.02 17.11 8.49
C LEU A 243 11.46 16.52 9.80
N GLY A 244 11.72 15.24 10.07
CA GLY A 244 11.33 14.59 11.32
C GLY A 244 11.97 15.21 12.57
N GLN A 245 13.18 15.78 12.44
CA GLN A 245 13.89 16.53 13.48
C GLN A 245 13.51 18.02 13.54
N LYS A 246 12.60 18.49 12.67
CA LYS A 246 12.21 19.91 12.51
C LYS A 246 13.38 20.83 12.12
N LYS A 247 14.42 20.29 11.52
CA LYS A 247 15.56 21.03 10.95
C LYS A 247 15.19 21.47 9.52
N PHE A 248 14.24 22.41 9.41
CA PHE A 248 13.66 22.80 8.14
C PHE A 248 14.67 23.31 7.09
N PRO A 249 15.69 24.14 7.43
CA PRO A 249 16.67 24.58 6.44
C PRO A 249 17.45 23.40 5.82
N ASP A 250 17.89 22.44 6.65
CA ASP A 250 18.63 21.28 6.18
C ASP A 250 17.74 20.36 5.33
N ALA A 251 16.46 20.20 5.73
CA ALA A 251 15.48 19.43 4.97
C ALA A 251 15.24 20.04 3.57
N ILE A 252 15.02 21.36 3.51
CA ILE A 252 14.85 22.09 2.23
C ILE A 252 16.08 21.90 1.36
N ASN A 253 17.29 22.10 1.89
CA ASN A 253 18.53 21.95 1.12
C ASN A 253 18.66 20.54 0.52
N SER A 254 18.38 19.50 1.29
CA SER A 254 18.44 18.13 0.78
C SER A 254 17.37 17.87 -0.31
N PHE A 255 16.13 18.32 -0.13
CA PHE A 255 15.08 18.19 -1.13
C PHE A 255 15.39 19.03 -2.39
N GLU A 256 15.94 20.23 -2.27
CA GLU A 256 16.34 21.07 -3.42
C GLU A 256 17.45 20.41 -4.26
N ARG A 257 18.36 19.66 -3.65
CA ARG A 257 19.33 18.85 -4.39
C ARG A 257 18.66 17.79 -5.24
N VAL A 258 17.64 17.12 -4.72
CA VAL A 258 16.84 16.15 -5.50
C VAL A 258 16.15 16.82 -6.69
N ILE A 259 15.54 17.98 -6.46
CA ILE A 259 14.86 18.75 -7.51
C ILE A 259 15.86 19.18 -8.60
N SER A 260 17.00 19.71 -8.20
CA SER A 260 18.06 20.14 -9.13
C SER A 260 18.60 18.99 -9.97
N ALA A 261 18.80 17.80 -9.36
CA ALA A 261 19.24 16.61 -10.07
C ALA A 261 18.23 16.16 -11.13
N ASN A 262 16.94 16.21 -10.82
CA ASN A 262 15.88 15.86 -11.78
C ASN A 262 15.83 16.88 -12.93
N GLN A 263 15.94 18.19 -12.63
CA GLN A 263 15.96 19.24 -13.65
C GLN A 263 17.15 19.07 -14.60
N GLN A 264 18.36 18.84 -14.07
CA GLN A 264 19.56 18.57 -14.88
C GLN A 264 19.38 17.32 -15.76
N CYS A 265 18.77 16.26 -15.21
CA CYS A 265 18.46 15.05 -15.98
C CYS A 265 17.55 15.38 -17.17
N ARG A 266 16.47 16.15 -16.94
CA ARG A 266 15.51 16.55 -18.00
C ARG A 266 16.17 17.46 -19.05
N GLU A 267 16.99 18.40 -18.65
CA GLU A 267 17.73 19.27 -19.57
C GLU A 267 18.70 18.47 -20.45
N LYS A 268 19.46 17.55 -19.86
CA LYS A 268 20.34 16.66 -20.59
C LYS A 268 19.58 15.76 -21.59
N ALA A 269 18.48 15.15 -21.16
CA ALA A 269 17.64 14.34 -22.03
C ALA A 269 17.09 15.15 -23.22
N LYS A 270 16.69 16.41 -22.97
CA LYS A 270 16.23 17.33 -24.01
C LYS A 270 17.36 17.70 -24.98
N ALA A 271 18.56 17.98 -24.48
CA ALA A 271 19.73 18.26 -25.30
C ALA A 271 20.11 17.06 -26.19
N ASP A 272 20.07 15.86 -25.63
CA ASP A 272 20.38 14.60 -26.31
C ASP A 272 19.26 14.11 -27.24
N LYS A 273 18.10 14.78 -27.27
CA LYS A 273 16.89 14.38 -28.01
C LYS A 273 16.42 12.95 -27.68
N LYS A 274 16.65 12.52 -26.43
CA LYS A 274 16.23 11.21 -25.91
C LYS A 274 15.03 11.37 -24.98
N PRO A 275 14.18 10.33 -24.83
CA PRO A 275 13.18 10.32 -23.80
C PRO A 275 13.82 10.48 -22.42
N ALA A 276 13.31 11.42 -21.60
CA ALA A 276 13.81 11.60 -20.25
C ALA A 276 13.48 10.36 -19.40
N GLN A 277 14.50 9.72 -18.84
CA GLN A 277 14.38 8.65 -17.84
C GLN A 277 14.81 9.20 -16.48
N CYS A 278 14.15 10.28 -16.03
CA CYS A 278 14.44 10.94 -14.78
C CYS A 278 13.48 10.42 -13.69
N SER A 279 13.93 10.44 -12.44
CA SER A 279 13.11 10.00 -11.30
C SER A 279 12.04 11.04 -10.97
N ASP A 280 10.92 10.98 -11.68
CA ASP A 280 9.84 11.95 -11.52
C ASP A 280 9.13 11.80 -10.17
N GLU A 281 9.12 10.60 -9.58
CA GLU A 281 8.58 10.33 -8.25
C GLU A 281 9.37 11.04 -7.15
N THR A 282 10.70 10.98 -7.17
CA THR A 282 11.55 11.64 -6.17
C THR A 282 11.45 13.15 -6.25
N TYR A 283 11.36 13.70 -7.48
CA TYR A 283 11.11 15.12 -7.71
C TYR A 283 9.77 15.56 -7.10
N ALA A 284 8.72 14.79 -7.36
CA ALA A 284 7.37 15.10 -6.88
C ALA A 284 7.29 15.04 -5.36
N GLU A 285 7.91 14.03 -4.75
CA GLU A 285 7.98 13.86 -3.32
C GLU A 285 8.76 15.01 -2.66
N ALA A 286 9.96 15.33 -3.14
CA ALA A 286 10.78 16.43 -2.63
C ALA A 286 10.03 17.77 -2.72
N SER A 287 9.42 18.06 -3.87
CA SER A 287 8.66 19.30 -4.09
C SER A 287 7.46 19.39 -3.14
N PHE A 288 6.74 18.29 -2.94
CA PHE A 288 5.60 18.26 -2.03
C PHE A 288 6.01 18.58 -0.58
N TYR A 289 7.09 17.97 -0.09
CA TYR A 289 7.55 18.21 1.27
C TYR A 289 8.15 19.60 1.48
N ILE A 290 8.78 20.20 0.49
CA ILE A 290 9.17 21.64 0.53
C ILE A 290 7.92 22.51 0.67
N GLY A 291 6.89 22.25 -0.12
CA GLY A 291 5.62 22.97 -0.02
C GLY A 291 4.99 22.86 1.38
N LEU A 292 5.02 21.67 2.00
CA LEU A 292 4.55 21.49 3.38
C LEU A 292 5.42 22.22 4.41
N ILE A 293 6.73 22.29 4.23
CA ILE A 293 7.62 23.05 5.12
C ILE A 293 7.27 24.53 5.05
N PHE A 294 7.11 25.10 3.86
CA PHE A 294 6.70 26.49 3.71
C PHE A 294 5.33 26.76 4.35
N TRP A 295 4.38 25.84 4.18
CA TRP A 295 3.10 25.92 4.84
C TRP A 295 3.22 25.93 6.37
N GLN A 296 4.01 25.03 6.97
CA GLN A 296 4.25 24.99 8.42
C GLN A 296 4.92 26.26 8.95
N GLN A 297 5.71 26.94 8.12
CA GLN A 297 6.33 28.23 8.42
C GLN A 297 5.37 29.43 8.21
N GLY A 298 4.12 29.19 7.76
CA GLY A 298 3.17 30.25 7.42
C GLY A 298 3.46 31.00 6.11
N ASN A 299 4.43 30.51 5.34
CA ASN A 299 4.74 31.06 4.02
C ASN A 299 3.84 30.43 2.94
N TYR A 300 2.58 30.86 2.92
CA TYR A 300 1.57 30.30 2.02
C TYR A 300 1.90 30.55 0.54
N GLU A 301 2.52 31.69 0.21
CA GLU A 301 2.84 32.05 -1.17
C GLU A 301 3.87 31.06 -1.77
N SER A 302 4.95 30.80 -1.07
CA SER A 302 5.95 29.82 -1.48
C SER A 302 5.38 28.38 -1.49
N ALA A 303 4.53 28.03 -0.51
CA ALA A 303 3.87 26.74 -0.47
C ALA A 303 2.99 26.51 -1.72
N LEU A 304 2.14 27.49 -2.07
CA LEU A 304 1.29 27.43 -3.25
C LEU A 304 2.11 27.37 -4.55
N ALA A 305 3.16 28.20 -4.66
CA ALA A 305 4.03 28.22 -5.84
C ALA A 305 4.71 26.86 -6.07
N THR A 306 5.11 26.18 -4.99
CA THR A 306 5.79 24.87 -5.05
C THR A 306 4.81 23.73 -5.37
N LEU A 307 3.58 23.77 -4.82
CA LEU A 307 2.63 22.66 -4.94
C LEU A 307 1.77 22.71 -6.22
N ARG A 308 1.46 23.90 -6.77
CA ARG A 308 0.61 24.03 -7.97
C ARG A 308 1.08 23.19 -9.15
N PRO A 309 2.37 23.18 -9.54
CA PRO A 309 2.83 22.37 -10.66
C PRO A 309 2.57 20.87 -10.48
N LEU A 310 2.50 20.39 -9.23
CA LEU A 310 2.26 18.97 -8.95
C LEU A 310 0.83 18.50 -9.26
N THR A 311 -0.15 19.43 -9.33
CA THR A 311 -1.54 19.07 -9.64
C THR A 311 -1.73 18.61 -11.08
N ASP A 312 -0.93 19.12 -12.00
CA ASP A 312 -0.99 18.75 -13.41
C ASP A 312 -0.30 17.40 -13.65
N ASP A 313 0.79 17.17 -12.92
CA ASP A 313 1.62 15.98 -13.09
C ASP A 313 1.09 14.76 -12.34
N LEU A 314 0.53 14.92 -11.14
CA LEU A 314 0.29 13.80 -10.23
C LEU A 314 -1.17 13.37 -10.10
N LYS A 315 -2.15 14.26 -10.24
CA LYS A 315 -3.59 13.97 -10.03
C LYS A 315 -3.86 13.16 -8.74
N LEU A 316 -3.09 13.43 -7.67
CA LEU A 316 -3.20 12.77 -6.37
C LEU A 316 -4.20 13.49 -5.48
N THR A 317 -5.11 12.73 -4.86
CA THR A 317 -6.06 13.26 -3.86
C THR A 317 -5.37 14.05 -2.77
N THR A 318 -4.26 13.54 -2.23
CA THR A 318 -3.50 14.21 -1.16
C THR A 318 -2.88 15.53 -1.60
N VAL A 319 -2.45 15.65 -2.87
CA VAL A 319 -1.95 16.91 -3.43
C VAL A 319 -3.09 17.90 -3.60
N TYR A 320 -4.23 17.49 -4.16
CA TYR A 320 -5.41 18.34 -4.26
C TYR A 320 -5.89 18.81 -2.89
N ASN A 321 -5.97 17.90 -1.92
CA ASN A 321 -6.39 18.24 -0.55
C ASN A 321 -5.41 19.21 0.12
N ALA A 322 -4.10 18.97 0.05
CA ALA A 322 -3.09 19.83 0.65
C ALA A 322 -3.09 21.23 0.01
N LEU A 323 -3.05 21.32 -1.31
CA LEU A 323 -3.05 22.58 -2.03
C LEU A 323 -4.36 23.36 -1.80
N GLY A 324 -5.51 22.68 -1.82
CA GLY A 324 -6.81 23.28 -1.54
C GLY A 324 -6.89 23.84 -0.12
N ALA A 325 -6.45 23.06 0.88
CA ALA A 325 -6.41 23.50 2.27
C ALA A 325 -5.49 24.71 2.48
N ILE A 326 -4.32 24.71 1.85
CA ILE A 326 -3.35 25.83 1.92
C ILE A 326 -3.91 27.07 1.22
N ALA A 327 -4.59 26.92 0.08
CA ALA A 327 -5.21 28.02 -0.63
C ALA A 327 -6.33 28.68 0.21
N ILE A 328 -7.19 27.89 0.88
CA ILE A 328 -8.20 28.41 1.81
C ILE A 328 -7.55 29.17 2.97
N GLN A 329 -6.48 28.64 3.57
CA GLN A 329 -5.78 29.32 4.66
C GLN A 329 -5.12 30.61 4.18
N ALA A 330 -4.50 30.60 3.01
CA ALA A 330 -3.93 31.79 2.38
C ALA A 330 -4.98 32.86 2.10
N SER A 331 -6.17 32.47 1.58
CA SER A 331 -7.32 33.37 1.39
C SER A 331 -7.73 34.05 2.68
N ARG A 332 -7.86 33.28 3.78
CA ARG A 332 -8.22 33.81 5.12
C ARG A 332 -7.18 34.78 5.68
N GLY A 333 -5.89 34.56 5.36
CA GLY A 333 -4.76 35.43 5.74
C GLY A 333 -4.62 36.69 4.88
N GLU A 334 -5.17 36.73 3.67
CA GLU A 334 -5.06 37.85 2.76
C GLU A 334 -6.08 38.94 3.10
N LYS A 335 -5.64 39.95 3.85
CA LYS A 335 -6.50 41.06 4.31
C LYS A 335 -6.41 42.29 3.42
N LYS A 336 -5.37 42.42 2.58
CA LYS A 336 -5.08 43.63 1.82
C LYS A 336 -5.68 43.59 0.43
N ASN A 337 -5.81 42.43 -0.18
CA ASN A 337 -6.27 42.25 -1.54
C ASN A 337 -7.47 41.30 -1.60
N GLN A 338 -8.67 41.85 -1.56
CA GLN A 338 -9.91 41.07 -1.58
C GLN A 338 -10.07 40.24 -2.86
N ALA A 339 -9.59 40.72 -4.01
CA ALA A 339 -9.65 39.97 -5.26
C ALA A 339 -8.72 38.74 -5.21
N LYS A 340 -7.52 38.89 -4.66
CA LYS A 340 -6.59 37.77 -4.42
C LYS A 340 -7.19 36.78 -3.42
N ALA A 341 -7.79 37.25 -2.32
CA ALA A 341 -8.46 36.41 -1.34
C ALA A 341 -9.60 35.58 -1.96
N ALA A 342 -10.46 36.21 -2.76
CA ALA A 342 -11.54 35.53 -3.47
C ALA A 342 -11.04 34.50 -4.49
N ALA A 343 -10.01 34.82 -5.25
CA ALA A 343 -9.40 33.89 -6.20
C ALA A 343 -8.82 32.65 -5.49
N LEU A 344 -8.11 32.83 -4.37
CA LEU A 344 -7.56 31.74 -3.56
C LEU A 344 -8.67 30.88 -2.93
N LEU A 345 -9.77 31.50 -2.50
CA LEU A 345 -10.92 30.77 -1.97
C LEU A 345 -11.54 29.87 -3.05
N THR A 346 -11.77 30.41 -4.24
CA THR A 346 -12.33 29.65 -5.38
C THR A 346 -11.41 28.51 -5.77
N GLU A 347 -10.09 28.78 -5.95
CA GLU A 347 -9.09 27.75 -6.23
C GLU A 347 -9.11 26.63 -5.18
N GLY A 348 -9.15 27.01 -3.90
CA GLY A 348 -9.15 26.05 -2.80
C GLY A 348 -10.38 25.17 -2.81
N ILE A 349 -11.57 25.72 -3.07
CA ILE A 349 -12.82 24.96 -3.14
C ILE A 349 -12.81 23.98 -4.30
N ASP A 350 -12.39 24.42 -5.49
CA ASP A 350 -12.32 23.55 -6.68
C ASP A 350 -11.36 22.37 -6.47
N LEU A 351 -10.22 22.60 -5.80
CA LEU A 351 -9.26 21.57 -5.48
C LEU A 351 -9.78 20.59 -4.42
N LEU A 352 -10.42 21.12 -3.36
CA LEU A 352 -11.01 20.28 -2.30
C LEU A 352 -12.20 19.47 -2.84
N LYS A 353 -12.97 20.01 -3.79
CA LYS A 353 -14.00 19.25 -4.50
C LYS A 353 -13.40 18.09 -5.29
N LYS A 354 -12.34 18.34 -6.09
CA LYS A 354 -11.63 17.30 -6.83
C LYS A 354 -11.09 16.22 -5.90
N ALA A 355 -10.57 16.62 -4.72
CA ALA A 355 -10.12 15.67 -3.71
C ALA A 355 -11.29 14.82 -3.17
N ALA A 356 -12.42 15.43 -2.82
CA ALA A 356 -13.60 14.74 -2.30
C ALA A 356 -14.22 13.79 -3.33
N ASP A 357 -14.27 14.19 -4.61
CA ASP A 357 -14.76 13.35 -5.70
C ASP A 357 -13.85 12.14 -5.96
N SER A 358 -12.54 12.29 -5.76
CA SER A 358 -11.54 11.21 -5.96
C SER A 358 -11.39 10.27 -4.77
N ALA A 359 -11.78 10.68 -3.56
CA ALA A 359 -11.69 9.86 -2.34
C ALA A 359 -12.95 10.05 -1.45
N PRO A 360 -14.10 9.54 -1.89
CA PRO A 360 -15.36 9.70 -1.16
C PRO A 360 -15.38 9.00 0.21
N GLU A 361 -14.45 8.09 0.46
CA GLU A 361 -14.30 7.36 1.74
C GLU A 361 -13.33 8.06 2.72
N ASP A 362 -12.74 9.21 2.34
CA ASP A 362 -11.83 9.94 3.22
C ASP A 362 -12.56 11.03 4.00
N GLY A 363 -12.72 10.80 5.31
CA GLY A 363 -13.39 11.73 6.21
C GLY A 363 -12.67 13.10 6.35
N ASN A 364 -11.34 13.14 6.25
CA ASN A 364 -10.58 14.38 6.33
C ASN A 364 -10.77 15.24 5.08
N VAL A 365 -10.81 14.60 3.91
CA VAL A 365 -11.07 15.28 2.64
C VAL A 365 -12.48 15.85 2.62
N LYS A 366 -13.50 15.06 3.03
CA LYS A 366 -14.89 15.55 3.17
C LYS A 366 -14.99 16.70 4.15
N PHE A 367 -14.31 16.62 5.31
CA PHE A 367 -14.26 17.68 6.29
C PHE A 367 -13.68 18.98 5.72
N ASN A 368 -12.57 18.91 5.00
CA ASN A 368 -11.95 20.08 4.39
C ASN A 368 -12.84 20.72 3.33
N TYR A 369 -13.46 19.90 2.48
CA TYR A 369 -14.40 20.40 1.47
C TYR A 369 -15.63 21.02 2.13
N ALA A 370 -16.20 20.36 3.13
CA ALA A 370 -17.33 20.93 3.89
C ALA A 370 -16.98 22.25 4.58
N THR A 371 -15.79 22.35 5.18
CA THR A 371 -15.32 23.59 5.81
C THR A 371 -15.21 24.73 4.78
N SER A 372 -14.74 24.42 3.57
CA SER A 372 -14.67 25.41 2.50
C SER A 372 -16.05 25.88 2.03
N LEU A 373 -17.02 24.97 1.91
CA LEU A 373 -18.42 25.28 1.58
C LEU A 373 -19.09 26.10 2.71
N PHE A 374 -18.79 25.76 3.96
CA PHE A 374 -19.25 26.51 5.11
C PHE A 374 -18.74 27.98 5.06
N LEU A 375 -17.47 28.19 4.73
CA LEU A 375 -16.88 29.52 4.57
C LEU A 375 -17.49 30.32 3.40
N MET A 376 -17.97 29.62 2.37
CA MET A 376 -18.72 30.23 1.26
C MET A 376 -20.18 30.56 1.62
N GLY A 377 -20.71 30.04 2.69
CA GLY A 377 -22.11 30.18 3.07
C GLY A 377 -23.07 29.19 2.39
N THR A 378 -22.58 28.20 1.68
CA THR A 378 -23.39 27.12 1.07
C THR A 378 -23.67 26.04 2.13
N MET A 379 -24.55 26.40 3.08
CA MET A 379 -24.81 25.59 4.28
C MET A 379 -25.43 24.20 3.99
N PRO A 380 -26.37 24.03 3.00
CA PRO A 380 -26.93 22.72 2.72
C PRO A 380 -25.87 21.71 2.28
N GLU A 381 -25.00 22.08 1.35
CA GLU A 381 -23.93 21.24 0.81
C GLU A 381 -22.86 20.98 1.89
N ALA A 382 -22.53 22.00 2.70
CA ALA A 382 -21.61 21.84 3.82
C ALA A 382 -22.14 20.81 4.82
N ALA A 383 -23.43 20.88 5.17
CA ALA A 383 -24.07 19.93 6.09
C ALA A 383 -24.06 18.51 5.53
N GLU A 384 -24.28 18.32 4.23
CA GLU A 384 -24.21 17.01 3.58
C GLU A 384 -22.82 16.39 3.70
N GLN A 385 -21.77 17.15 3.35
CA GLN A 385 -20.39 16.66 3.44
C GLN A 385 -19.96 16.39 4.89
N LEU A 386 -20.40 17.20 5.86
CA LEU A 386 -20.13 16.99 7.28
C LEU A 386 -20.82 15.73 7.82
N ARG A 387 -22.06 15.45 7.42
CA ARG A 387 -22.73 14.17 7.72
C ARG A 387 -21.93 12.99 7.19
N GLY A 388 -21.40 13.09 5.95
CA GLY A 388 -20.51 12.08 5.40
C GLY A 388 -19.23 11.91 6.21
N ALA A 389 -18.60 13.02 6.66
CA ALA A 389 -17.39 12.97 7.46
C ALA A 389 -17.60 12.29 8.83
N ILE A 390 -18.70 12.58 9.53
CA ILE A 390 -19.02 11.96 10.83
C ILE A 390 -19.42 10.50 10.73
N VAL A 391 -20.00 10.05 9.59
CA VAL A 391 -20.24 8.62 9.34
C VAL A 391 -18.91 7.85 9.27
N ILE A 392 -17.89 8.44 8.65
CA ILE A 392 -16.56 7.83 8.53
C ILE A 392 -15.80 7.94 9.85
N ASN A 393 -15.88 9.09 10.54
CA ASN A 393 -15.26 9.32 11.83
C ASN A 393 -16.29 9.78 12.90
N PRO A 394 -16.95 8.85 13.59
CA PRO A 394 -18.03 9.16 14.54
C PRO A 394 -17.60 9.92 15.81
N ARG A 395 -16.30 10.17 15.99
CA ARG A 395 -15.77 10.94 17.15
C ARG A 395 -15.15 12.29 16.76
N ASP A 396 -15.48 12.76 15.57
CA ASP A 396 -14.95 14.02 15.05
C ASP A 396 -15.71 15.24 15.62
N GLY A 397 -15.27 15.72 16.78
CA GLY A 397 -15.90 16.84 17.46
C GLY A 397 -15.94 18.15 16.65
N GLU A 398 -14.94 18.41 15.79
CA GLU A 398 -14.92 19.58 14.91
C GLU A 398 -15.97 19.47 13.82
N ALA A 399 -16.12 18.28 13.23
CA ALA A 399 -17.15 18.04 12.21
C ALA A 399 -18.56 18.17 12.80
N TYR A 400 -18.80 17.66 13.99
CA TYR A 400 -20.06 17.88 14.71
C TYR A 400 -20.34 19.34 15.00
N TYR A 401 -19.30 20.09 15.43
CA TYR A 401 -19.45 21.52 15.71
C TYR A 401 -19.86 22.31 14.47
N LEU A 402 -19.13 22.13 13.36
CA LEU A 402 -19.49 22.81 12.10
C LEU A 402 -20.86 22.37 11.57
N LEU A 403 -21.22 21.09 11.72
CA LEU A 403 -22.52 20.60 11.33
C LEU A 403 -23.63 21.24 12.16
N ALA A 404 -23.46 21.36 13.47
CA ALA A 404 -24.42 22.04 14.34
C ALA A 404 -24.65 23.48 13.88
N LYS A 405 -23.58 24.25 13.57
CA LYS A 405 -23.70 25.64 13.10
C LYS A 405 -24.32 25.75 11.70
N ALA A 406 -24.01 24.81 10.80
CA ALA A 406 -24.65 24.75 9.49
C ALA A 406 -26.16 24.48 9.59
N LEU A 407 -26.55 23.49 10.42
CA LEU A 407 -27.95 23.14 10.65
C LEU A 407 -28.73 24.25 11.36
N ASP A 408 -28.12 24.92 12.33
CA ASP A 408 -28.71 26.09 13.01
C ASP A 408 -29.03 27.23 12.01
N SER A 409 -28.10 27.49 11.09
CA SER A 409 -28.30 28.46 10.01
C SER A 409 -29.44 28.08 9.05
N LEU A 410 -29.72 26.78 8.92
CA LEU A 410 -30.81 26.22 8.11
C LEU A 410 -32.13 26.05 8.92
N HIS A 411 -32.14 26.41 10.20
CA HIS A 411 -33.24 26.16 11.13
C HIS A 411 -33.65 24.68 11.22
N ASP A 412 -32.67 23.77 11.06
CA ASP A 412 -32.87 22.32 11.14
C ASP A 412 -32.96 21.90 12.63
N PRO A 413 -34.01 21.18 13.06
CA PRO A 413 -34.20 20.75 14.44
C PRO A 413 -33.12 19.81 14.98
N ALA A 414 -32.28 19.23 14.12
CA ALA A 414 -31.15 18.39 14.54
C ALA A 414 -29.93 19.17 15.06
N ALA A 415 -29.89 20.50 14.90
CA ALA A 415 -28.74 21.32 15.30
C ALA A 415 -28.34 21.15 16.79
N PRO A 416 -29.27 21.13 17.78
CA PRO A 416 -28.92 20.95 19.19
C PRO A 416 -28.30 19.57 19.49
N GLU A 417 -28.75 18.54 18.83
CA GLU A 417 -28.18 17.18 18.97
C GLU A 417 -26.71 17.17 18.50
N MET A 418 -26.41 17.74 17.34
CA MET A 418 -25.04 17.82 16.80
C MET A 418 -24.14 18.68 17.70
N ASP A 419 -24.67 19.76 18.30
CA ASP A 419 -23.92 20.57 19.26
C ASP A 419 -23.57 19.79 20.53
N ASN A 420 -24.48 18.98 21.05
CA ASN A 420 -24.23 18.08 22.17
C ASN A 420 -23.13 17.07 21.88
N GLN A 421 -23.13 16.48 20.66
CA GLN A 421 -22.05 15.58 20.24
C GLN A 421 -20.72 16.32 20.11
N ALA A 422 -20.70 17.55 19.60
CA ALA A 422 -19.50 18.38 19.54
C ALA A 422 -18.91 18.60 20.94
N ARG A 423 -19.74 18.97 21.95
CA ARG A 423 -19.31 19.11 23.35
C ARG A 423 -18.73 17.84 23.92
N ARG A 424 -19.31 16.70 23.57
CA ARG A 424 -18.87 15.38 24.03
C ARG A 424 -17.51 15.00 23.47
N PHE A 425 -17.21 15.32 22.21
CA PHE A 425 -16.00 14.87 21.53
C PHE A 425 -14.88 15.91 21.49
N LEU A 426 -15.16 17.21 21.70
CA LEU A 426 -14.15 18.26 21.89
C LEU A 426 -13.72 18.31 23.37
N THR A 427 -13.06 17.25 23.83
CA THR A 427 -12.68 17.09 25.26
C THR A 427 -11.38 17.80 25.64
N ASP A 428 -10.57 18.22 24.66
CA ASP A 428 -9.27 18.83 24.88
C ASP A 428 -9.41 20.30 25.33
N GLY A 429 -9.31 20.53 26.63
CA GLY A 429 -9.28 21.85 27.20
C GLY A 429 -10.53 22.68 26.88
N ASN A 430 -10.40 23.98 26.77
CA ASN A 430 -11.49 24.90 26.47
C ASN A 430 -11.79 25.02 24.95
N ARG A 431 -11.49 24.01 24.15
CA ARG A 431 -11.57 24.09 22.68
C ARG A 431 -12.99 24.40 22.18
N TYR A 432 -13.99 23.70 22.73
CA TYR A 432 -15.40 24.02 22.45
C TYR A 432 -15.76 25.46 22.82
N ALA A 433 -15.36 25.91 24.02
CA ALA A 433 -15.63 27.27 24.46
C ALA A 433 -14.93 28.33 23.63
N THR A 434 -13.73 28.01 23.11
CA THR A 434 -12.99 28.89 22.20
C THR A 434 -13.73 29.03 20.87
N PHE A 435 -14.19 27.94 20.28
CA PHE A 435 -14.99 27.94 19.04
C PHE A 435 -16.30 28.73 19.21
N GLU A 436 -16.99 28.51 20.33
CA GLU A 436 -18.25 29.20 20.63
C GLU A 436 -18.05 30.70 20.80
N LYS A 437 -17.02 31.11 21.53
CA LYS A 437 -16.67 32.52 21.71
C LYS A 437 -16.35 33.22 20.38
N GLU A 438 -15.65 32.53 19.50
CA GLU A 438 -15.31 33.01 18.16
C GLU A 438 -16.55 33.11 17.28
N TRP A 439 -17.40 32.09 17.29
CA TRP A 439 -18.67 32.06 16.56
C TRP A 439 -19.59 33.19 16.96
N GLN A 440 -19.78 33.42 18.26
CA GLN A 440 -20.60 34.52 18.77
C GLN A 440 -20.12 35.92 18.36
N LYS A 441 -18.80 36.04 18.15
CA LYS A 441 -18.19 37.31 17.73
C LYS A 441 -18.21 37.56 16.24
N THR A 442 -17.97 36.53 15.43
CA THR A 442 -17.67 36.68 14.00
C THR A 442 -18.56 35.84 13.09
N HIS A 443 -19.37 34.94 13.62
CA HIS A 443 -20.13 33.91 12.91
C HIS A 443 -19.25 33.05 11.98
N THR A 444 -17.94 32.95 12.31
CA THR A 444 -16.95 32.11 11.64
C THR A 444 -16.09 31.43 12.68
N VAL A 445 -15.46 30.30 12.31
CA VAL A 445 -14.53 29.58 13.19
C VAL A 445 -13.16 29.54 12.53
N PHE A 446 -12.27 30.46 12.95
CA PHE A 446 -10.91 30.56 12.42
C PHE A 446 -9.95 29.57 13.06
N GLU A 447 -10.23 29.10 14.28
CA GLU A 447 -9.42 28.11 15.02
C GLU A 447 -9.56 26.67 14.46
N ILE A 448 -10.60 26.41 13.66
CA ILE A 448 -10.73 25.11 12.98
C ILE A 448 -9.76 25.06 11.81
N ASN A 449 -8.78 24.17 11.90
CA ASN A 449 -7.77 24.01 10.88
C ASN A 449 -8.18 22.96 9.84
N LEU A 450 -7.94 23.30 8.57
CA LEU A 450 -8.03 22.33 7.49
C LEU A 450 -6.95 21.26 7.67
N ARG A 451 -7.29 20.02 7.33
CA ARG A 451 -6.49 18.84 7.60
C ARG A 451 -5.59 18.54 6.40
N VAL A 452 -4.32 18.89 6.52
CA VAL A 452 -3.32 18.57 5.50
C VAL A 452 -2.74 17.19 5.81
N GLN A 453 -3.01 16.24 4.93
CA GLN A 453 -2.46 14.89 5.02
C GLN A 453 -1.10 14.82 4.35
N GLN A 454 -0.18 14.04 4.91
CA GLN A 454 1.06 13.68 4.26
C GLN A 454 0.82 12.40 3.44
N PRO A 455 1.06 12.42 2.12
CA PRO A 455 0.96 11.20 1.32
C PRO A 455 2.03 10.20 1.76
N ALA A 456 1.71 8.92 1.69
CA ALA A 456 2.74 7.91 1.81
C ALA A 456 3.63 7.94 0.57
N ARG A 457 4.92 7.61 0.69
CA ARG A 457 5.88 7.55 -0.44
C ARG A 457 5.35 6.71 -1.62
N LYS A 458 4.66 5.62 -1.31
CA LYS A 458 3.97 4.78 -2.31
C LYS A 458 3.02 5.56 -3.21
N ASP A 459 2.41 6.64 -2.73
CA ASP A 459 1.41 7.39 -3.47
C ASP A 459 2.05 8.18 -4.63
N PHE A 460 3.28 8.65 -4.45
CA PHE A 460 4.05 9.28 -5.52
C PHE A 460 4.49 8.28 -6.59
N VAL A 461 4.84 7.05 -6.20
CA VAL A 461 5.18 5.96 -7.11
C VAL A 461 3.94 5.44 -7.86
N ALA A 462 2.81 5.30 -7.15
CA ALA A 462 1.56 4.78 -7.73
C ALA A 462 1.04 5.64 -8.89
N VAL A 463 1.29 6.95 -8.88
CA VAL A 463 0.85 7.85 -9.95
C VAL A 463 1.60 7.63 -11.26
N VAL A 464 2.88 7.35 -11.19
CA VAL A 464 3.67 6.98 -12.39
C VAL A 464 3.15 5.66 -12.97
N LEU A 465 2.63 4.77 -12.11
CA LEU A 465 2.08 3.47 -12.48
C LEU A 465 0.60 3.52 -12.87
N SER A 466 -0.19 4.46 -12.35
CA SER A 466 -1.65 4.59 -12.61
C SER A 466 -2.01 5.09 -14.02
N ARG A 467 -1.04 5.44 -14.83
CA ARG A 467 -1.23 5.68 -16.28
C ARG A 467 -1.54 4.39 -17.06
N ARG A 468 -1.68 3.25 -16.36
CA ARG A 468 -2.05 1.97 -16.95
C ARG A 468 -3.56 1.79 -16.91
N PRO A 469 -4.21 1.33 -18.00
CA PRO A 469 -5.63 1.01 -17.98
C PRO A 469 -5.87 -0.13 -16.97
N SER A 470 -6.74 0.12 -16.00
CA SER A 470 -7.25 -0.94 -15.12
C SER A 470 -8.08 -1.90 -15.94
N THR A 471 -7.64 -3.13 -16.07
CA THR A 471 -8.40 -4.19 -16.69
C THR A 471 -9.31 -4.85 -15.65
N ASN A 472 -10.60 -4.54 -15.71
CA ASN A 472 -11.62 -5.38 -15.10
C ASN A 472 -11.66 -6.71 -15.88
N VAL A 473 -10.90 -7.68 -15.43
CA VAL A 473 -11.06 -9.07 -15.85
C VAL A 473 -12.16 -9.66 -14.97
N GLN A 474 -13.32 -9.96 -15.57
CA GLN A 474 -14.25 -10.90 -14.93
C GLN A 474 -13.50 -12.22 -14.75
N PRO A 475 -13.42 -12.77 -13.54
CA PRO A 475 -12.70 -14.01 -13.31
C PRO A 475 -13.47 -15.14 -14.02
N GLN A 476 -12.87 -15.75 -15.05
CA GLN A 476 -13.27 -17.10 -15.43
C GLN A 476 -13.02 -17.99 -14.21
N MET A 477 -14.03 -18.77 -13.81
CA MET A 477 -13.91 -19.74 -12.72
C MET A 477 -12.69 -20.64 -13.00
N SER A 478 -11.68 -20.56 -12.14
CA SER A 478 -10.50 -21.40 -12.24
C SER A 478 -10.86 -22.88 -12.05
N GLU A 479 -10.01 -23.80 -12.51
CA GLU A 479 -10.20 -25.23 -12.22
C GLU A 479 -10.31 -25.47 -10.70
N THR A 480 -9.54 -24.71 -9.92
CA THR A 480 -9.55 -24.76 -8.46
C THR A 480 -10.87 -24.30 -7.86
N ASP A 481 -11.48 -23.23 -8.42
CA ASP A 481 -12.83 -22.78 -7.99
C ASP A 481 -13.91 -23.82 -8.29
N GLN A 482 -13.79 -24.52 -9.42
CA GLN A 482 -14.71 -25.61 -9.77
C GLN A 482 -14.57 -26.78 -8.80
N LEU A 483 -13.33 -27.18 -8.47
CA LEU A 483 -13.06 -28.23 -7.48
C LEU A 483 -13.57 -27.82 -6.08
N LEU A 484 -13.39 -26.56 -5.70
CA LEU A 484 -13.88 -26.06 -4.42
C LEU A 484 -15.42 -26.08 -4.36
N ALA A 485 -16.08 -25.71 -5.45
CA ALA A 485 -17.55 -25.83 -5.55
C ALA A 485 -18.03 -27.28 -5.45
N GLN A 486 -17.32 -28.23 -6.09
CA GLN A 486 -17.59 -29.67 -5.95
C GLN A 486 -17.41 -30.16 -4.51
N ALA A 487 -16.31 -29.72 -3.85
CA ALA A 487 -16.05 -30.06 -2.46
C ALA A 487 -17.14 -29.54 -1.52
N ARG A 488 -17.61 -28.28 -1.72
CA ARG A 488 -18.77 -27.73 -0.96
C ARG A 488 -20.02 -28.60 -1.11
N ALA A 489 -20.34 -29.01 -2.33
CA ALA A 489 -21.47 -29.87 -2.61
C ALA A 489 -21.31 -31.23 -1.93
N ALA A 490 -20.15 -31.86 -2.01
CA ALA A 490 -19.87 -33.15 -1.37
C ALA A 490 -19.97 -33.07 0.16
N VAL A 491 -19.43 -32.00 0.79
CA VAL A 491 -19.59 -31.76 2.24
C VAL A 491 -21.03 -31.59 2.63
N LYS A 492 -21.81 -30.84 1.84
CA LYS A 492 -23.27 -30.66 2.07
C LYS A 492 -24.05 -31.97 1.97
N ASN A 493 -23.67 -32.83 1.03
CA ASN A 493 -24.32 -34.12 0.80
C ASN A 493 -23.84 -35.23 1.74
N GLY A 494 -22.84 -34.95 2.60
CA GLY A 494 -22.29 -35.94 3.52
C GLY A 494 -21.32 -36.94 2.91
N SER A 495 -20.88 -36.71 1.65
CA SER A 495 -19.85 -37.53 0.97
C SER A 495 -18.45 -37.12 1.41
N ASP A 496 -18.10 -37.41 2.67
CA ASP A 496 -16.89 -36.92 3.32
C ASP A 496 -15.60 -37.37 2.65
N ASP A 497 -15.53 -38.60 2.15
CA ASP A 497 -14.33 -39.12 1.50
C ASP A 497 -14.07 -38.46 0.15
N ASP A 498 -15.13 -38.26 -0.66
CA ASP A 498 -15.04 -37.51 -1.92
C ASP A 498 -14.68 -36.05 -1.70
N ALA A 499 -15.29 -35.43 -0.68
CA ALA A 499 -14.98 -34.07 -0.29
C ALA A 499 -13.51 -33.93 0.11
N MET A 500 -12.98 -34.83 0.95
CA MET A 500 -11.56 -34.84 1.37
C MET A 500 -10.61 -35.05 0.20
N ALA A 501 -10.93 -35.97 -0.72
CA ALA A 501 -10.13 -36.19 -1.92
C ALA A 501 -10.08 -34.93 -2.81
N THR A 502 -11.23 -34.30 -3.02
CA THR A 502 -11.34 -33.05 -3.79
C THR A 502 -10.61 -31.89 -3.11
N LEU A 503 -10.77 -31.71 -1.79
CA LEU A 503 -10.08 -30.68 -1.01
C LEU A 503 -8.57 -30.86 -1.01
N ARG A 504 -8.07 -32.09 -0.99
CA ARG A 504 -6.62 -32.35 -1.16
C ARG A 504 -6.11 -31.88 -2.52
N ARG A 505 -6.90 -32.07 -3.59
CA ARG A 505 -6.55 -31.55 -4.93
C ARG A 505 -6.56 -30.02 -4.94
N VAL A 506 -7.57 -29.38 -4.33
CA VAL A 506 -7.60 -27.93 -4.16
C VAL A 506 -6.34 -27.44 -3.42
N LEU A 507 -6.04 -28.03 -2.25
CA LEU A 507 -4.88 -27.64 -1.45
C LEU A 507 -3.53 -27.97 -2.11
N ALA A 508 -3.51 -28.96 -3.00
CA ALA A 508 -2.33 -29.21 -3.83
C ALA A 508 -2.07 -28.09 -4.84
N SER A 509 -3.10 -27.40 -5.32
CA SER A 509 -3.01 -26.24 -6.23
C SER A 509 -2.99 -24.92 -5.47
N GLU A 510 -3.78 -24.79 -4.41
CA GLU A 510 -3.91 -23.59 -3.58
C GLU A 510 -3.72 -23.91 -2.09
N PRO A 511 -2.48 -24.08 -1.62
CA PRO A 511 -2.20 -24.42 -0.21
C PRO A 511 -2.71 -23.40 0.81
N MET A 512 -3.08 -22.20 0.37
CA MET A 512 -3.57 -21.09 1.21
C MET A 512 -5.10 -20.98 1.21
N SER A 513 -5.82 -21.93 0.59
CA SER A 513 -7.27 -21.90 0.53
C SER A 513 -7.91 -22.04 1.91
N ALA A 514 -8.19 -20.91 2.56
CA ALA A 514 -8.76 -20.84 3.89
C ALA A 514 -10.08 -21.63 3.99
N GLU A 515 -10.90 -21.56 2.94
CA GLU A 515 -12.16 -22.28 2.86
C GLU A 515 -11.96 -23.80 2.78
N SER A 516 -10.91 -24.27 2.11
CA SER A 516 -10.60 -25.70 2.07
C SER A 516 -10.29 -26.24 3.47
N TYR A 517 -9.57 -25.48 4.28
CA TYR A 517 -9.31 -25.84 5.68
C TYR A 517 -10.59 -25.75 6.53
N LEU A 518 -11.45 -24.77 6.30
CA LEU A 518 -12.77 -24.70 6.95
C LEU A 518 -13.61 -25.96 6.67
N LEU A 519 -13.68 -26.36 5.41
CA LEU A 519 -14.44 -27.55 5.00
C LEU A 519 -13.82 -28.85 5.58
N LEU A 520 -12.50 -28.99 5.58
CA LEU A 520 -11.80 -30.10 6.25
C LEU A 520 -12.11 -30.10 7.76
N GLY A 521 -12.07 -28.96 8.42
CA GLY A 521 -12.43 -28.84 9.82
C GLY A 521 -13.84 -29.33 10.11
N ARG A 522 -14.82 -29.01 9.26
CA ARG A 522 -16.20 -29.48 9.35
C ARG A 522 -16.32 -31.00 9.16
N ILE A 523 -15.56 -31.58 8.24
CA ILE A 523 -15.54 -33.03 8.02
C ILE A 523 -14.97 -33.73 9.25
N PHE A 524 -13.81 -33.29 9.78
CA PHE A 524 -13.20 -33.87 10.97
C PHE A 524 -14.10 -33.75 12.20
N LEU A 525 -14.78 -32.59 12.37
CA LEU A 525 -15.74 -32.40 13.45
C LEU A 525 -16.90 -33.40 13.36
N ARG A 526 -17.47 -33.61 12.17
CA ARG A 526 -18.54 -34.59 11.93
C ARG A 526 -18.12 -36.03 12.18
N ARG A 527 -16.84 -36.35 11.94
CA ARG A 527 -16.24 -37.66 12.21
C ARG A 527 -15.85 -37.85 13.68
N GLY A 528 -15.96 -36.83 14.51
CA GLY A 528 -15.57 -36.87 15.92
C GLY A 528 -14.08 -36.69 16.17
N ASP A 529 -13.28 -36.39 15.14
CA ASP A 529 -11.84 -36.10 15.31
C ASP A 529 -11.66 -34.62 15.66
N ILE A 530 -11.89 -34.32 16.95
CA ILE A 530 -11.93 -32.96 17.46
C ILE A 530 -10.57 -32.25 17.33
N ASP A 531 -9.47 -32.96 17.54
CA ASP A 531 -8.14 -32.35 17.50
C ASP A 531 -7.73 -31.96 16.08
N GLN A 532 -8.05 -32.81 15.09
CA GLN A 532 -7.89 -32.45 13.68
C GLN A 532 -8.82 -31.30 13.28
N ALA A 533 -10.08 -31.31 13.74
CA ALA A 533 -11.02 -30.22 13.47
C ALA A 533 -10.47 -28.86 13.97
N ILE A 534 -9.96 -28.81 15.21
CA ILE A 534 -9.34 -27.62 15.79
C ILE A 534 -8.15 -27.17 14.95
N SER A 535 -7.28 -28.11 14.55
CA SER A 535 -6.09 -27.80 13.73
C SER A 535 -6.50 -27.16 12.40
N GLN A 536 -7.49 -27.75 11.70
CA GLN A 536 -7.93 -27.24 10.39
C GLN A 536 -8.61 -25.87 10.51
N PHE A 537 -9.48 -25.66 11.52
CA PHE A 537 -10.12 -24.36 11.73
C PHE A 537 -9.12 -23.27 12.10
N LYS A 538 -8.10 -23.57 12.92
CA LYS A 538 -7.00 -22.63 13.21
C LYS A 538 -6.19 -22.28 11.96
N THR A 539 -5.93 -23.26 11.11
CA THR A 539 -5.26 -23.04 9.82
C THR A 539 -6.14 -22.19 8.89
N SER A 540 -7.44 -22.42 8.87
CA SER A 540 -8.41 -21.60 8.13
C SER A 540 -8.35 -20.13 8.57
N ILE A 541 -8.41 -19.85 9.88
CA ILE A 541 -8.29 -18.49 10.44
C ILE A 541 -6.91 -17.88 10.17
N PHE A 542 -5.84 -18.68 10.17
CA PHE A 542 -4.51 -18.19 9.83
C PHE A 542 -4.45 -17.62 8.41
N TRP A 543 -5.10 -18.29 7.44
CA TRP A 543 -5.14 -17.83 6.05
C TRP A 543 -6.17 -16.72 5.80
N ASP A 544 -7.33 -16.79 6.46
CA ASP A 544 -8.36 -15.76 6.40
C ASP A 544 -9.05 -15.59 7.77
N ASN A 545 -8.68 -14.53 8.47
CA ASN A 545 -9.20 -14.23 9.80
C ASN A 545 -10.64 -13.66 9.79
N ARG A 546 -11.21 -13.40 8.60
CA ARG A 546 -12.59 -12.93 8.43
C ARG A 546 -13.62 -14.05 8.23
N LEU A 547 -13.19 -15.30 8.18
CA LEU A 547 -14.09 -16.45 8.09
C LEU A 547 -14.80 -16.69 9.42
N ILE A 548 -15.96 -16.06 9.58
CA ILE A 548 -16.81 -16.14 10.78
C ILE A 548 -17.07 -17.60 11.17
N ASP A 549 -17.40 -18.45 10.20
CA ASP A 549 -17.69 -19.86 10.39
C ASP A 549 -16.56 -20.64 11.07
N ALA A 550 -15.30 -20.28 10.80
CA ALA A 550 -14.15 -20.92 11.46
C ALA A 550 -14.08 -20.52 12.95
N HIS A 551 -14.30 -19.24 13.25
CA HIS A 551 -14.37 -18.76 14.64
C HIS A 551 -15.55 -19.38 15.39
N VAL A 552 -16.72 -19.44 14.75
CA VAL A 552 -17.93 -20.02 15.35
C VAL A 552 -17.74 -21.51 15.67
N ASN A 553 -17.19 -22.30 14.74
CA ASN A 553 -16.96 -23.72 14.97
C ASN A 553 -15.91 -23.96 16.08
N LEU A 554 -14.81 -23.20 16.09
CA LEU A 554 -13.83 -23.28 17.19
C LEU A 554 -14.45 -22.89 18.52
N GLY A 555 -15.20 -21.81 18.58
CA GLY A 555 -15.89 -21.38 19.79
C GLY A 555 -16.84 -22.44 20.33
N LYS A 556 -17.64 -23.09 19.46
CA LYS A 556 -18.54 -24.20 19.83
C LYS A 556 -17.75 -25.38 20.40
N ILE A 557 -16.64 -25.79 19.75
CA ILE A 557 -15.78 -26.88 20.25
C ILE A 557 -15.22 -26.54 21.63
N TYR A 558 -14.77 -25.30 21.87
CA TYR A 558 -14.22 -24.91 23.17
C TYR A 558 -15.28 -24.80 24.27
N VAL A 559 -16.53 -24.45 23.93
CA VAL A 559 -17.67 -24.58 24.87
C VAL A 559 -17.85 -26.03 25.28
N GLU A 560 -17.88 -26.98 24.33
CA GLU A 560 -18.03 -28.42 24.59
C GLU A 560 -16.85 -29.00 25.39
N LYS A 561 -15.63 -28.50 25.19
CA LYS A 561 -14.42 -28.87 25.97
C LYS A 561 -14.38 -28.21 27.36
N GLY A 562 -15.30 -27.30 27.68
CA GLY A 562 -15.31 -26.54 28.94
C GLY A 562 -14.24 -25.44 29.03
N ASP A 563 -13.54 -25.15 27.92
CA ASP A 563 -12.58 -24.03 27.86
C ASP A 563 -13.31 -22.71 27.52
N CYS A 564 -13.95 -22.16 28.56
CA CYS A 564 -14.79 -21.00 28.44
C CYS A 564 -14.02 -19.72 28.05
N LEU A 565 -12.73 -19.66 28.35
CA LEU A 565 -11.89 -18.52 27.98
C LEU A 565 -11.67 -18.49 26.46
N GLN A 566 -11.27 -19.59 25.87
CA GLN A 566 -11.11 -19.71 24.42
C GLN A 566 -12.44 -19.52 23.69
N ALA A 567 -13.52 -20.10 24.23
CA ALA A 567 -14.87 -19.92 23.66
C ALA A 567 -15.26 -18.44 23.56
N LYS A 568 -15.05 -17.65 24.63
CA LYS A 568 -15.30 -16.21 24.63
C LYS A 568 -14.43 -15.45 23.65
N ASN A 569 -13.14 -15.79 23.56
CA ASN A 569 -12.23 -15.14 22.61
C ASN A 569 -12.69 -15.33 21.15
N TYR A 570 -13.05 -16.57 20.78
CA TYR A 570 -13.55 -16.83 19.42
C TYR A 570 -14.93 -16.22 19.15
N ALA A 571 -15.82 -16.16 20.17
CA ALA A 571 -17.09 -15.48 20.05
C ALA A 571 -16.90 -13.97 19.82
N ALA A 572 -16.00 -13.33 20.59
CA ALA A 572 -15.68 -11.92 20.44
C ALA A 572 -15.14 -11.63 19.03
N SER A 573 -14.21 -12.46 18.53
CA SER A 573 -13.68 -12.31 17.17
C SER A 573 -14.76 -12.46 16.10
N ALA A 574 -15.69 -13.42 16.26
CA ALA A 574 -16.79 -13.60 15.32
C ALA A 574 -17.75 -12.39 15.29
N ILE A 575 -18.08 -11.82 16.46
CA ILE A 575 -18.90 -10.60 16.59
C ILE A 575 -18.17 -9.35 16.05
N GLU A 576 -16.85 -9.25 16.24
CA GLU A 576 -16.06 -8.15 15.68
C GLU A 576 -16.11 -8.14 14.14
N ILE A 577 -16.15 -9.31 13.50
CA ILE A 577 -16.21 -9.44 12.04
C ILE A 577 -17.60 -9.04 11.52
N ASP A 578 -18.67 -9.59 12.12
CA ASP A 578 -20.07 -9.26 11.78
C ASP A 578 -20.97 -9.33 13.03
N PRO A 579 -21.32 -8.17 13.62
CA PRO A 579 -22.17 -8.11 14.80
C PRO A 579 -23.61 -8.65 14.61
N ASN A 580 -24.05 -8.75 13.36
CA ASN A 580 -25.42 -9.20 13.02
C ASN A 580 -25.48 -10.68 12.65
N ASN A 581 -24.35 -11.39 12.61
CA ASN A 581 -24.31 -12.81 12.29
C ASN A 581 -24.99 -13.64 13.39
N GLN A 582 -26.03 -14.38 13.02
CA GLN A 582 -26.85 -15.13 13.97
C GLN A 582 -26.06 -16.21 14.71
N ASP A 583 -25.14 -16.90 14.04
CA ASP A 583 -24.30 -17.95 14.64
C ASP A 583 -23.26 -17.37 15.62
N ALA A 584 -22.69 -16.21 15.30
CA ALA A 584 -21.78 -15.49 16.19
C ALA A 584 -22.50 -15.02 17.46
N VAL A 585 -23.70 -14.43 17.33
CA VAL A 585 -24.54 -14.03 18.47
C VAL A 585 -24.95 -15.23 19.32
N ALA A 586 -25.31 -16.36 18.68
CA ALA A 586 -25.63 -17.59 19.39
C ALA A 586 -24.43 -18.14 20.17
N LEU A 587 -23.23 -18.14 19.56
CA LEU A 587 -22.00 -18.53 20.22
C LEU A 587 -21.65 -17.62 21.41
N GLN A 588 -21.83 -16.31 21.28
CA GLN A 588 -21.60 -15.37 22.38
C GLN A 588 -22.45 -15.75 23.61
N ARG A 589 -23.75 -15.97 23.40
CA ARG A 589 -24.68 -16.40 24.47
C ARG A 589 -24.26 -17.74 25.09
N LEU A 590 -23.82 -18.70 24.29
CA LEU A 590 -23.32 -19.99 24.77
C LEU A 590 -22.06 -19.84 25.59
N SER A 591 -21.10 -19.03 25.13
CA SER A 591 -19.84 -18.79 25.83
C SER A 591 -20.02 -18.05 27.17
N GLU A 592 -21.01 -17.16 27.27
CA GLU A 592 -21.38 -16.50 28.54
C GLU A 592 -21.95 -17.50 29.57
N ARG A 593 -22.72 -18.50 29.11
CA ARG A 593 -23.27 -19.56 29.99
C ARG A 593 -22.21 -20.60 30.40
N CYS A 594 -21.15 -20.75 29.63
CA CYS A 594 -20.05 -21.68 29.91
C CYS A 594 -19.31 -21.34 31.21
N SER A 595 -19.40 -20.13 31.74
CA SER A 595 -18.69 -19.67 32.97
C SER A 595 -19.50 -19.92 34.26
N LYS A 596 -20.60 -20.59 34.18
CA LYS A 596 -21.39 -21.02 35.34
C LYS A 596 -21.25 -22.53 35.56
#